data_576c764252551df67e04572eea5be80a
#
_entry.id   576c764252551df67e04572eea5be80a
#
_cell.length_a   1.000
_cell.length_b   1.000
_cell.length_c   1.000
_cell.angle_alpha   90.00
_cell.angle_beta   90.00
_cell.angle_gamma   90.00
#
_symmetry.space_group_name_H-M   'P 1'
#
loop_
_entity.id
_entity.type
_entity.pdbx_description
1 polymer ?
#
loop_
_entity_poly.entity_id
_entity_poly.type
_entity_poly.pdbx_seq_one_letter_code
_entity_poly.pdbx_strand_id
1 'polypeptide(L)'
;MKDELLSKLSSNDIWYYIDAILLTVGMYKLMPKCGVNRKWAFVPYLRLFKLAQAADMEDEAFTWLFCLVATRLLGFFPDLTESQLPDWMTVGYVSVLLAAGIVVLIYETRIYLALCRMFGKRKRWVLLWLYASCIPAIIWGFSEKVSYCGTGRKNRCAAPLSGREAEQSETGLSINIRSRTVFDRFRKKALLRDIHLNIQPGHMVLLLGGSGAGKTTFINAVIGYEKADAKVTLNGRDVYRDYEQMKYEIALVPQQDLIRYDDTVEKTLTDAAILRLPESVSRKELDARIKEVLGIFGLESLADKEVEKLSGGQKKRLSIAMEFISDPDLFVLDEPDSGLDGVLARDLMTRLHAIAGDGKTVIVITHSPDRVIDLFDDVIVLAKDAERTGRLVFFGSVDECRRFFGCERMEDIVRAVSREDEGGEGRADEMIEKFTEVSYAGV
;
A
#
# COMPACT_ATOMS: atom_id res chain seq x y z
N MET A 1 -5.18 -3.49 -56.84
CA MET A 1 -5.15 -2.97 -55.45
C MET A 1 -4.96 -4.05 -54.37
N LYS A 2 -5.68 -5.21 -54.37
CA LYS A 2 -5.41 -6.33 -53.43
C LYS A 2 -4.09 -7.05 -53.74
N ASP A 3 -3.81 -7.30 -54.99
CA ASP A 3 -2.61 -8.01 -55.43
C ASP A 3 -1.35 -7.15 -55.34
N GLU A 4 -1.45 -5.84 -55.47
CA GLU A 4 -0.36 -4.88 -55.31
C GLU A 4 0.05 -4.67 -53.82
N LEU A 5 -0.89 -4.81 -52.88
CA LEU A 5 -0.60 -4.77 -51.43
C LEU A 5 0.09 -6.06 -50.96
N LEU A 6 -0.29 -7.20 -51.51
CA LEU A 6 0.33 -8.50 -51.18
C LEU A 6 1.73 -8.67 -51.79
N SER A 7 2.02 -8.06 -52.94
CA SER A 7 3.34 -8.12 -53.56
C SER A 7 4.40 -7.24 -52.90
N LYS A 8 4.00 -6.28 -52.06
CA LYS A 8 4.91 -5.40 -51.29
C LYS A 8 5.28 -5.92 -49.93
N LEU A 9 4.56 -6.94 -49.39
CA LEU A 9 4.91 -7.55 -48.13
C LEU A 9 6.03 -8.57 -48.33
N SER A 10 7.20 -8.29 -47.76
CA SER A 10 8.28 -9.28 -47.71
C SER A 10 7.85 -10.44 -46.78
N SER A 11 8.44 -11.62 -46.96
CA SER A 11 8.18 -12.75 -46.09
C SER A 11 8.49 -12.41 -44.61
N ASN A 12 9.41 -11.51 -44.35
CA ASN A 12 9.78 -11.03 -43.01
C ASN A 12 8.66 -10.18 -42.39
N ASP A 13 7.92 -9.38 -43.18
CA ASP A 13 6.81 -8.57 -42.71
C ASP A 13 5.63 -9.45 -42.26
N ILE A 14 5.36 -10.53 -42.99
CA ILE A 14 4.28 -11.47 -42.68
C ILE A 14 4.54 -12.12 -41.32
N TRP A 15 5.75 -12.58 -41.05
CA TRP A 15 6.12 -13.16 -39.76
C TRP A 15 6.02 -12.16 -38.61
N TYR A 16 6.38 -10.91 -38.81
CA TYR A 16 6.22 -9.85 -37.82
C TYR A 16 4.76 -9.63 -37.43
N TYR A 17 3.85 -9.58 -38.41
CA TYR A 17 2.40 -9.42 -38.12
C TYR A 17 1.82 -10.65 -37.43
N ILE A 18 2.23 -11.86 -37.80
CA ILE A 18 1.82 -13.09 -37.14
C ILE A 18 2.24 -13.09 -35.66
N ASP A 19 3.50 -12.77 -35.37
CA ASP A 19 4.01 -12.67 -34.00
C ASP A 19 3.24 -11.62 -33.18
N ALA A 20 2.99 -10.45 -33.75
CA ALA A 20 2.22 -9.39 -33.09
C ALA A 20 0.78 -9.81 -32.75
N ILE A 21 0.11 -10.54 -33.64
CA ILE A 21 -1.25 -11.06 -33.42
C ILE A 21 -1.22 -12.13 -32.32
N LEU A 22 -0.33 -13.11 -32.43
CA LEU A 22 -0.18 -14.19 -31.45
C LEU A 22 0.15 -13.64 -30.06
N LEU A 23 1.05 -12.67 -29.98
CA LEU A 23 1.38 -12.00 -28.74
C LEU A 23 0.17 -11.27 -28.14
N THR A 24 -0.61 -10.57 -28.95
CA THR A 24 -1.81 -9.87 -28.49
C THR A 24 -2.86 -10.84 -27.94
N VAL A 25 -3.08 -11.97 -28.62
CA VAL A 25 -3.99 -13.04 -28.17
C VAL A 25 -3.52 -13.64 -26.84
N GLY A 26 -2.23 -13.95 -26.72
CA GLY A 26 -1.63 -14.45 -25.50
C GLY A 26 -1.77 -13.45 -24.33
N MET A 27 -1.44 -12.18 -24.58
CA MET A 27 -1.58 -11.10 -23.59
C MET A 27 -3.02 -10.86 -23.16
N TYR A 28 -3.98 -10.94 -24.05
CA TYR A 28 -5.41 -10.80 -23.74
C TYR A 28 -5.89 -11.83 -22.71
N LYS A 29 -5.34 -13.04 -22.73
CA LYS A 29 -5.62 -14.10 -21.75
C LYS A 29 -4.73 -13.99 -20.49
N LEU A 30 -3.50 -13.51 -20.62
CA LEU A 30 -2.53 -13.41 -19.53
C LEU A 30 -2.86 -12.24 -18.57
N MET A 31 -3.25 -11.07 -19.09
CA MET A 31 -3.48 -9.85 -18.30
C MET A 31 -4.47 -10.02 -17.15
N PRO A 32 -5.65 -10.66 -17.32
CA PRO A 32 -6.56 -10.87 -16.21
C PRO A 32 -5.98 -11.70 -15.07
N LYS A 33 -5.06 -12.63 -15.38
CA LYS A 33 -4.35 -13.42 -14.36
C LYS A 33 -3.39 -12.57 -13.51
N CYS A 34 -3.05 -11.38 -13.99
CA CYS A 34 -2.22 -10.40 -13.29
C CYS A 34 -3.06 -9.27 -12.67
N GLY A 35 -4.39 -9.37 -12.65
CA GLY A 35 -5.27 -8.28 -12.21
C GLY A 35 -5.31 -7.07 -13.14
N VAL A 36 -4.84 -7.19 -14.39
CA VAL A 36 -4.78 -6.12 -15.38
C VAL A 36 -5.94 -6.22 -16.38
N ASN A 37 -6.55 -5.08 -16.71
CA ASN A 37 -7.65 -5.04 -17.67
C ASN A 37 -7.20 -5.53 -19.05
N ARG A 38 -7.97 -6.44 -19.67
CA ARG A 38 -7.73 -7.05 -21.00
C ARG A 38 -7.52 -6.05 -22.13
N LYS A 39 -8.10 -4.86 -22.04
CA LYS A 39 -7.98 -3.81 -23.07
C LYS A 39 -6.54 -3.37 -23.32
N TRP A 40 -5.67 -3.47 -22.33
CA TRP A 40 -4.25 -3.10 -22.45
C TRP A 40 -3.45 -4.06 -23.34
N ALA A 41 -3.94 -5.27 -23.62
CA ALA A 41 -3.30 -6.20 -24.55
C ALA A 41 -3.17 -5.63 -25.97
N PHE A 42 -4.11 -4.76 -26.39
CA PHE A 42 -4.16 -4.17 -27.71
C PHE A 42 -3.24 -2.95 -27.90
N VAL A 43 -2.67 -2.41 -26.81
CA VAL A 43 -1.82 -1.22 -26.87
C VAL A 43 -0.35 -1.64 -26.78
N PRO A 44 0.40 -1.65 -27.92
CA PRO A 44 1.82 -1.96 -27.92
C PRO A 44 2.58 -1.09 -26.89
N TYR A 45 3.68 -1.60 -26.36
CA TYR A 45 4.50 -0.97 -25.32
C TYR A 45 3.80 -0.81 -23.97
N LEU A 46 2.59 -0.22 -23.88
CA LEU A 46 1.84 -0.09 -22.62
C LEU A 46 1.43 -1.44 -22.01
N ARG A 47 1.26 -2.49 -22.83
CA ARG A 47 0.98 -3.85 -22.33
C ARG A 47 2.10 -4.39 -21.43
N LEU A 48 3.38 -4.18 -21.80
CA LEU A 48 4.50 -4.60 -20.96
C LEU A 48 4.65 -3.70 -19.73
N PHE A 49 4.41 -2.39 -19.87
CA PHE A 49 4.35 -1.46 -18.75
C PHE A 49 3.30 -1.89 -17.71
N LYS A 50 2.10 -2.23 -18.14
CA LYS A 50 1.01 -2.68 -17.24
C LYS A 50 1.32 -4.03 -16.58
N LEU A 51 1.96 -4.96 -17.26
CA LEU A 51 2.42 -6.20 -16.66
C LEU A 51 3.56 -5.97 -15.65
N ALA A 52 4.46 -5.06 -15.95
CA ALA A 52 5.53 -4.68 -15.03
C ALA A 52 4.97 -3.99 -13.77
N GLN A 53 3.96 -3.14 -13.92
CA GLN A 53 3.23 -2.54 -12.81
C GLN A 53 2.59 -3.61 -11.90
N ALA A 54 1.93 -4.62 -12.50
CA ALA A 54 1.37 -5.76 -11.76
C ALA A 54 2.45 -6.62 -11.06
N ALA A 55 3.69 -6.60 -11.56
CA ALA A 55 4.83 -7.30 -10.99
C ALA A 55 5.64 -6.46 -9.98
N ASP A 56 5.12 -5.31 -9.52
CA ASP A 56 5.81 -4.35 -8.63
C ASP A 56 7.13 -3.80 -9.18
N MET A 57 7.20 -3.63 -10.52
CA MET A 57 8.36 -3.13 -11.25
C MET A 57 8.03 -1.81 -11.96
N GLU A 58 7.27 -0.93 -11.33
CA GLU A 58 6.77 0.30 -11.94
C GLU A 58 7.89 1.27 -12.31
N ASP A 59 8.87 1.43 -11.43
CA ASP A 59 10.04 2.30 -11.64
C ASP A 59 10.87 1.86 -12.83
N GLU A 60 11.13 0.55 -12.89
CA GLU A 60 11.84 -0.07 -13.99
C GLU A 60 11.06 0.03 -15.31
N ALA A 61 9.74 -0.08 -15.24
CA ALA A 61 8.86 0.06 -16.39
C ALA A 61 8.84 1.50 -16.93
N PHE A 62 8.86 2.51 -16.06
CA PHE A 62 8.98 3.91 -16.48
C PHE A 62 10.31 4.19 -17.16
N THR A 63 11.41 3.73 -16.58
CA THR A 63 12.74 3.89 -17.16
C THR A 63 12.83 3.17 -18.52
N TRP A 64 12.32 1.94 -18.61
CA TRP A 64 12.24 1.17 -19.83
C TRP A 64 11.44 1.89 -20.91
N LEU A 65 10.23 2.37 -20.60
CA LEU A 65 9.35 3.05 -21.53
C LEU A 65 9.97 4.37 -22.02
N PHE A 66 10.58 5.14 -21.12
CA PHE A 66 11.24 6.40 -21.46
C PHE A 66 12.42 6.15 -22.42
N CYS A 67 13.30 5.20 -22.12
CA CYS A 67 14.43 4.86 -22.99
C CYS A 67 13.95 4.30 -24.33
N LEU A 68 12.88 3.50 -24.35
CA LEU A 68 12.31 2.96 -25.58
C LEU A 68 11.74 4.08 -26.48
N VAL A 69 10.99 5.03 -25.92
CA VAL A 69 10.45 6.18 -26.66
C VAL A 69 11.60 7.06 -27.17
N ALA A 70 12.58 7.32 -26.32
CA ALA A 70 13.76 8.11 -26.71
C ALA A 70 14.53 7.48 -27.88
N THR A 71 14.77 6.15 -27.84
CA THR A 71 15.44 5.43 -28.95
C THR A 71 14.61 5.46 -30.23
N ARG A 72 13.27 5.39 -30.13
CA ARG A 72 12.39 5.46 -31.30
C ARG A 72 12.37 6.87 -31.90
N LEU A 73 12.29 7.92 -31.04
CA LEU A 73 12.35 9.31 -31.51
C LEU A 73 13.69 9.64 -32.17
N LEU A 74 14.81 9.21 -31.56
CA LEU A 74 16.14 9.37 -32.16
C LEU A 74 16.25 8.61 -33.48
N GLY A 75 15.72 7.39 -33.56
CA GLY A 75 15.73 6.59 -34.81
C GLY A 75 14.79 7.12 -35.90
N PHE A 76 13.96 8.13 -35.63
CA PHE A 76 13.12 8.80 -36.63
C PHE A 76 13.88 9.89 -37.44
N PHE A 77 15.14 10.15 -37.08
CA PHE A 77 16.02 11.08 -37.82
C PHE A 77 17.09 10.35 -38.67
N PRO A 78 16.70 9.48 -39.63
CA PRO A 78 17.66 8.76 -40.47
C PRO A 78 18.43 9.69 -41.39
N ASP A 79 17.85 10.82 -41.81
CA ASP A 79 18.46 11.77 -42.75
C ASP A 79 19.69 12.52 -42.18
N LEU A 80 19.88 12.47 -40.84
CA LEU A 80 21.05 13.08 -40.18
C LEU A 80 22.36 12.29 -40.45
N THR A 81 22.28 11.02 -40.89
CA THR A 81 23.44 10.17 -41.15
C THR A 81 23.85 10.16 -42.64
N GLU A 82 22.95 10.50 -43.57
CA GLU A 82 23.22 10.53 -45.01
C GLU A 82 23.74 11.88 -45.51
N SER A 83 23.57 12.97 -44.79
CA SER A 83 23.97 14.31 -45.23
C SER A 83 24.87 15.03 -44.24
N GLN A 84 26.17 15.00 -44.43
CA GLN A 84 27.16 16.01 -44.01
C GLN A 84 27.44 16.15 -42.49
N LEU A 85 27.14 15.17 -41.64
CA LEU A 85 27.64 15.22 -40.27
C LEU A 85 29.12 14.78 -40.23
N PRO A 86 29.96 15.44 -39.44
CA PRO A 86 31.33 14.97 -39.21
C PRO A 86 31.32 13.55 -38.60
N ASP A 87 32.29 12.73 -38.97
CA ASP A 87 32.39 11.32 -38.53
C ASP A 87 32.28 11.14 -37.02
N TRP A 88 32.83 12.07 -36.22
CA TRP A 88 32.73 12.01 -34.76
C TRP A 88 31.27 12.21 -34.22
N MET A 89 30.43 12.99 -34.90
CA MET A 89 29.02 13.14 -34.57
C MET A 89 28.23 11.87 -34.89
N THR A 90 28.51 11.26 -36.02
CA THR A 90 27.89 9.98 -36.40
C THR A 90 28.23 8.87 -35.41
N VAL A 91 29.51 8.75 -35.04
CA VAL A 91 29.96 7.82 -33.99
C VAL A 91 29.30 8.11 -32.65
N GLY A 92 29.19 9.37 -32.25
CA GLY A 92 28.50 9.79 -31.04
C GLY A 92 27.04 9.38 -31.06
N TYR A 93 26.32 9.64 -32.15
CA TYR A 93 24.90 9.27 -32.30
C TYR A 93 24.67 7.75 -32.19
N VAL A 94 25.46 6.96 -32.92
CA VAL A 94 25.39 5.49 -32.88
C VAL A 94 25.70 4.97 -31.49
N SER A 95 26.68 5.55 -30.79
CA SER A 95 27.05 5.18 -29.44
C SER A 95 25.92 5.44 -28.45
N VAL A 96 25.22 6.57 -28.56
CA VAL A 96 24.04 6.89 -27.73
C VAL A 96 22.89 5.91 -27.97
N LEU A 97 22.62 5.59 -29.25
CA LEU A 97 21.59 4.59 -29.60
C LEU A 97 21.91 3.21 -29.04
N LEU A 98 23.16 2.77 -29.14
CA LEU A 98 23.63 1.50 -28.61
C LEU A 98 23.48 1.47 -27.06
N ALA A 99 23.94 2.53 -26.39
CA ALA A 99 23.83 2.64 -24.95
C ALA A 99 22.36 2.59 -24.49
N ALA A 100 21.47 3.34 -25.14
CA ALA A 100 20.05 3.34 -24.84
C ALA A 100 19.40 1.97 -25.12
N GLY A 101 19.78 1.30 -26.20
CA GLY A 101 19.36 -0.07 -26.52
C GLY A 101 19.76 -1.09 -25.44
N ILE A 102 20.99 -0.98 -24.94
CA ILE A 102 21.48 -1.84 -23.83
C ILE A 102 20.65 -1.59 -22.55
N VAL A 103 20.34 -0.32 -22.23
CA VAL A 103 19.51 0.03 -21.09
C VAL A 103 18.12 -0.58 -21.23
N VAL A 104 17.47 -0.43 -22.38
CA VAL A 104 16.16 -1.05 -22.70
C VAL A 104 16.21 -2.56 -22.45
N LEU A 105 17.21 -3.25 -22.97
CA LEU A 105 17.37 -4.70 -22.85
C LEU A 105 17.56 -5.14 -21.38
N ILE A 106 18.34 -4.37 -20.60
CA ILE A 106 18.53 -4.65 -19.16
C ILE A 106 17.21 -4.56 -18.40
N TYR A 107 16.46 -3.47 -18.57
CA TYR A 107 15.19 -3.29 -17.89
C TYR A 107 14.12 -4.27 -18.35
N GLU A 108 14.05 -4.58 -19.63
CA GLU A 108 13.16 -5.59 -20.18
C GLU A 108 13.44 -6.98 -19.58
N THR A 109 14.73 -7.36 -19.50
CA THR A 109 15.15 -8.60 -18.85
C THR A 109 14.73 -8.64 -17.36
N ARG A 110 14.87 -7.52 -16.63
CA ARG A 110 14.44 -7.42 -15.23
C ARG A 110 12.93 -7.59 -15.08
N ILE A 111 12.14 -6.97 -15.96
CA ILE A 111 10.68 -7.10 -15.99
C ILE A 111 10.29 -8.56 -16.25
N TYR A 112 10.88 -9.23 -17.26
CA TYR A 112 10.59 -10.64 -17.54
C TYR A 112 11.04 -11.59 -16.42
N LEU A 113 12.12 -11.28 -15.71
CA LEU A 113 12.51 -12.00 -14.50
C LEU A 113 11.46 -11.83 -13.39
N ALA A 114 10.90 -10.64 -13.23
CA ALA A 114 9.84 -10.38 -12.28
C ALA A 114 8.56 -11.15 -12.63
N LEU A 115 8.17 -11.17 -13.91
CA LEU A 115 7.05 -11.96 -14.40
C LEU A 115 7.26 -13.47 -14.16
N CYS A 116 8.48 -13.98 -14.40
CA CYS A 116 8.79 -15.38 -14.12
C CYS A 116 8.61 -15.73 -12.63
N ARG A 117 9.00 -14.81 -11.73
CA ARG A 117 8.79 -15.00 -10.27
C ARG A 117 7.32 -14.93 -9.91
N MET A 118 6.59 -13.94 -10.43
CA MET A 118 5.16 -13.75 -10.21
C MET A 118 4.34 -15.00 -10.55
N PHE A 119 4.76 -15.76 -11.59
CA PHE A 119 4.12 -16.99 -12.00
C PHE A 119 4.84 -18.27 -11.53
N GLY A 120 5.80 -18.18 -10.61
CA GLY A 120 6.54 -19.33 -10.09
C GLY A 120 7.33 -20.11 -11.16
N LYS A 121 7.75 -19.44 -12.25
CA LYS A 121 8.45 -20.09 -13.38
C LYS A 121 9.97 -19.97 -13.26
N ARG A 122 10.67 -20.94 -13.87
CA ARG A 122 12.15 -20.95 -13.88
C ARG A 122 12.71 -19.78 -14.71
N LYS A 123 13.82 -19.22 -14.27
CA LYS A 123 14.50 -18.06 -14.93
C LYS A 123 14.78 -18.25 -16.44
N ARG A 124 14.97 -19.49 -16.91
CA ARG A 124 15.18 -19.80 -18.33
C ARG A 124 14.03 -19.36 -19.25
N TRP A 125 12.82 -19.14 -18.72
CA TRP A 125 11.71 -18.59 -19.48
C TRP A 125 11.93 -17.16 -19.96
N VAL A 126 12.85 -16.42 -19.34
CA VAL A 126 13.25 -15.07 -19.75
C VAL A 126 13.80 -15.07 -21.18
N LEU A 127 14.57 -16.10 -21.54
CA LEU A 127 15.09 -16.23 -22.90
C LEU A 127 13.96 -16.33 -23.94
N LEU A 128 12.91 -17.09 -23.63
CA LEU A 128 11.73 -17.16 -24.50
C LEU A 128 10.96 -15.84 -24.57
N TRP A 129 10.89 -15.09 -23.47
CA TRP A 129 10.29 -13.76 -23.48
C TRP A 129 11.07 -12.75 -24.32
N LEU A 130 12.40 -12.83 -24.33
CA LEU A 130 13.26 -11.94 -25.13
C LEU A 130 13.27 -12.28 -26.63
N TYR A 131 13.25 -13.59 -26.98
CA TYR A 131 13.39 -14.02 -28.37
C TYR A 131 12.04 -14.25 -29.09
N ALA A 132 11.04 -14.73 -28.36
CA ALA A 132 9.73 -15.11 -28.92
C ALA A 132 8.64 -14.89 -27.88
N SER A 133 8.37 -13.63 -27.55
CA SER A 133 7.46 -13.23 -26.49
C SER A 133 6.01 -13.72 -26.67
N CYS A 134 5.59 -14.05 -27.91
CA CYS A 134 4.31 -14.66 -28.20
C CYS A 134 4.15 -16.06 -27.57
N ILE A 135 5.24 -16.86 -27.52
CA ILE A 135 5.20 -18.24 -27.01
C ILE A 135 4.85 -18.29 -25.51
N PRO A 136 5.63 -17.63 -24.61
CA PRO A 136 5.27 -17.63 -23.20
C PRO A 136 3.96 -16.90 -22.93
N ALA A 137 3.61 -15.86 -23.68
CA ALA A 137 2.33 -15.17 -23.53
C ALA A 137 1.13 -16.11 -23.80
N ILE A 138 1.20 -16.94 -24.84
CA ILE A 138 0.18 -17.95 -25.16
C ILE A 138 0.17 -19.06 -24.12
N ILE A 139 1.31 -19.67 -23.85
CA ILE A 139 1.40 -20.81 -22.91
C ILE A 139 0.89 -20.39 -21.53
N TRP A 140 1.31 -19.25 -21.01
CA TRP A 140 0.89 -18.79 -19.69
C TRP A 140 -0.55 -18.23 -19.70
N GLY A 141 -0.97 -17.61 -20.79
CA GLY A 141 -2.32 -17.08 -20.95
C GLY A 141 -3.39 -18.17 -20.94
N PHE A 142 -3.18 -19.24 -21.70
CA PHE A 142 -4.16 -20.32 -21.88
C PHE A 142 -4.03 -21.47 -20.87
N SER A 143 -2.89 -21.64 -20.20
CA SER A 143 -2.70 -22.73 -19.23
C SER A 143 -3.45 -22.46 -17.92
N GLU A 144 -4.42 -23.26 -17.57
CA GLU A 144 -5.13 -23.20 -16.27
C GLU A 144 -4.20 -23.47 -15.08
N LYS A 145 -3.09 -24.18 -15.28
CA LYS A 145 -2.08 -24.50 -14.26
C LYS A 145 -1.16 -23.30 -13.96
N VAL A 146 -1.26 -22.21 -14.70
CA VAL A 146 -0.48 -20.99 -14.50
C VAL A 146 -1.36 -19.98 -13.80
N SER A 147 -1.17 -19.87 -12.49
CA SER A 147 -1.84 -18.92 -11.61
C SER A 147 -0.83 -17.91 -11.05
N TYR A 148 -1.33 -16.81 -10.57
CA TYR A 148 -0.56 -15.80 -9.85
C TYR A 148 -0.01 -16.42 -8.54
N CYS A 149 1.32 -16.33 -8.34
CA CYS A 149 2.02 -16.92 -7.19
C CYS A 149 2.64 -15.87 -6.25
N GLY A 150 2.36 -14.58 -6.45
CA GLY A 150 2.91 -13.50 -5.62
C GLY A 150 3.60 -12.38 -6.42
N THR A 151 4.23 -11.43 -5.73
CA THR A 151 4.89 -10.27 -6.33
C THR A 151 6.09 -10.67 -7.19
N GLY A 152 6.32 -9.98 -8.30
CA GLY A 152 7.47 -10.21 -9.19
C GLY A 152 8.81 -9.77 -8.57
N ARG A 153 8.79 -8.96 -7.52
CA ARG A 153 10.00 -8.53 -6.81
C ARG A 153 10.64 -9.70 -6.08
N LYS A 154 11.96 -9.79 -6.18
CA LYS A 154 12.75 -10.67 -5.33
C LYS A 154 12.54 -10.19 -3.91
N ASN A 155 11.77 -10.94 -3.09
CA ASN A 155 11.97 -10.87 -1.67
C ASN A 155 13.46 -11.18 -1.46
N ARG A 156 14.26 -10.17 -1.17
CA ARG A 156 15.49 -10.41 -0.43
C ARG A 156 14.99 -10.83 0.94
N CYS A 157 14.72 -12.13 1.08
CA CYS A 157 14.75 -12.71 2.39
C CYS A 157 16.10 -12.26 2.96
N ALA A 158 16.07 -11.39 3.96
CA ALA A 158 17.15 -11.38 4.91
C ALA A 158 17.41 -12.85 5.21
N ALA A 159 18.69 -13.24 5.27
CA ALA A 159 19.04 -14.51 5.86
C ALA A 159 18.21 -14.62 7.15
N PRO A 160 17.56 -15.76 7.41
CA PRO A 160 16.87 -15.93 8.66
C PRO A 160 17.91 -15.62 9.72
N LEU A 161 17.65 -14.64 10.57
CA LEU A 161 18.34 -14.52 11.82
C LEU A 161 18.06 -15.85 12.52
N SER A 162 19.05 -16.74 12.45
CA SER A 162 19.00 -18.05 13.06
C SER A 162 18.87 -17.87 14.55
N GLY A 163 17.73 -18.16 15.09
CA GLY A 163 17.58 -18.20 16.51
C GLY A 163 16.14 -17.93 16.94
N ARG A 164 15.39 -19.03 17.04
CA ARG A 164 14.07 -19.13 17.67
C ARG A 164 12.94 -18.39 16.95
N GLU A 165 12.29 -19.11 16.03
CA GLU A 165 10.85 -19.04 15.92
C GLU A 165 10.26 -19.37 17.30
N ALA A 166 10.04 -18.35 18.11
CA ALA A 166 9.02 -18.46 19.11
C ALA A 166 7.72 -18.69 18.32
N GLU A 167 7.06 -19.78 18.55
CA GLU A 167 5.65 -20.02 18.30
C GLU A 167 4.87 -18.96 19.09
N GLN A 168 4.92 -17.71 18.61
CA GLN A 168 4.06 -16.65 19.10
C GLN A 168 2.79 -16.74 18.27
N SER A 169 1.69 -16.87 18.97
CA SER A 169 0.31 -16.97 18.54
C SER A 169 0.09 -16.28 17.19
N GLU A 170 -0.45 -17.00 16.21
CA GLU A 170 -0.85 -16.50 14.88
C GLU A 170 -1.96 -15.45 14.95
N THR A 171 -2.35 -14.98 16.15
CA THR A 171 -3.41 -14.02 16.42
C THR A 171 -2.83 -12.62 16.68
N GLY A 172 -3.50 -11.60 16.14
CA GLY A 172 -3.13 -10.19 16.30
C GLY A 172 -2.54 -9.56 15.04
N LEU A 173 -2.01 -8.33 15.20
CA LEU A 173 -1.43 -7.55 14.12
C LEU A 173 0.10 -7.53 14.23
N SER A 174 0.79 -8.19 13.32
CA SER A 174 2.26 -8.16 13.23
C SER A 174 2.70 -7.26 12.08
N ILE A 175 3.55 -6.29 12.39
CA ILE A 175 4.03 -5.28 11.46
C ILE A 175 5.55 -5.35 11.37
N ASN A 176 6.06 -5.60 10.18
CA ASN A 176 7.49 -5.62 9.88
C ASN A 176 7.73 -4.80 8.61
N ILE A 177 7.99 -3.50 8.75
CA ILE A 177 8.28 -2.58 7.65
C ILE A 177 9.79 -2.35 7.61
N ARG A 178 10.47 -2.89 6.59
CA ARG A 178 11.88 -2.62 6.33
C ARG A 178 12.07 -1.23 5.77
N SER A 179 11.27 -0.85 4.79
CA SER A 179 11.28 0.49 4.23
C SER A 179 10.02 0.80 3.41
N ARG A 180 9.64 2.07 3.44
CA ARG A 180 8.70 2.67 2.48
C ARG A 180 9.42 3.80 1.77
N THR A 181 9.58 3.70 0.46
CA THR A 181 10.28 4.71 -0.35
C THR A 181 9.36 5.28 -1.42
N VAL A 182 9.54 6.56 -1.72
CA VAL A 182 8.90 7.24 -2.85
C VAL A 182 9.97 7.83 -3.77
N PHE A 183 9.62 8.02 -5.04
CA PHE A 183 10.46 8.75 -5.98
C PHE A 183 10.09 10.23 -5.91
N ASP A 184 11.05 11.06 -5.50
CA ASP A 184 10.94 12.51 -5.57
C ASP A 184 12.02 13.05 -6.50
N ARG A 185 11.61 13.64 -7.64
CA ARG A 185 12.49 14.30 -8.63
C ARG A 185 13.79 13.53 -8.93
N PHE A 186 13.65 12.23 -9.31
CA PHE A 186 14.76 11.32 -9.66
C PHE A 186 15.59 10.79 -8.48
N ARG A 187 15.20 11.04 -7.23
CA ARG A 187 15.86 10.45 -6.04
C ARG A 187 14.87 9.58 -5.27
N LYS A 188 15.34 8.43 -4.81
CA LYS A 188 14.60 7.61 -3.85
C LYS A 188 14.68 8.30 -2.48
N LYS A 189 13.51 8.66 -1.93
CA LYS A 189 13.38 9.17 -0.57
C LYS A 189 12.72 8.10 0.29
N ALA A 190 13.36 7.72 1.39
CA ALA A 190 12.74 6.87 2.38
C ALA A 190 11.74 7.70 3.19
N LEU A 191 10.50 7.20 3.31
CA LEU A 191 9.48 7.80 4.16
C LEU A 191 9.39 7.09 5.50
N LEU A 192 9.59 5.74 5.51
CA LEU A 192 9.65 4.92 6.72
C LEU A 192 10.81 3.93 6.60
N ARG A 193 11.39 3.55 7.75
CA ARG A 193 12.46 2.55 7.82
C ARG A 193 12.44 1.82 9.16
N ASP A 194 12.69 0.50 9.12
CA ASP A 194 12.95 -0.38 10.27
C ASP A 194 11.90 -0.24 11.39
N ILE A 195 10.64 -0.56 11.08
CA ILE A 195 9.54 -0.56 12.03
C ILE A 195 9.12 -2.02 12.27
N HIS A 196 9.29 -2.51 13.49
CA HIS A 196 8.96 -3.87 13.88
C HIS A 196 8.17 -3.85 15.18
N LEU A 197 6.92 -4.32 15.15
CA LEU A 197 6.07 -4.40 16.32
C LEU A 197 4.96 -5.44 16.15
N ASN A 198 4.43 -5.93 17.28
CA ASN A 198 3.32 -6.87 17.32
C ASN A 198 2.27 -6.35 18.30
N ILE A 199 1.04 -6.14 17.84
CA ILE A 199 -0.10 -5.70 18.64
C ILE A 199 -0.97 -6.90 18.93
N GLN A 200 -1.34 -7.07 20.19
CA GLN A 200 -2.25 -8.14 20.62
C GLN A 200 -3.69 -7.81 20.20
N PRO A 201 -4.51 -8.84 19.89
CA PRO A 201 -5.94 -8.63 19.73
C PRO A 201 -6.55 -8.08 21.02
N GLY A 202 -7.55 -7.25 20.91
CA GLY A 202 -8.19 -6.65 22.08
C GLY A 202 -7.56 -5.35 22.57
N HIS A 203 -6.44 -4.92 21.97
CA HIS A 203 -5.74 -3.71 22.39
C HIS A 203 -6.19 -2.47 21.61
N MET A 204 -6.39 -1.38 22.35
CA MET A 204 -6.52 -0.03 21.83
C MET A 204 -5.17 0.67 21.89
N VAL A 205 -4.64 1.04 20.74
CA VAL A 205 -3.26 1.53 20.56
C VAL A 205 -3.25 2.99 20.16
N LEU A 206 -2.49 3.79 20.87
CA LEU A 206 -2.26 5.20 20.57
C LEU A 206 -1.06 5.36 19.62
N LEU A 207 -1.27 5.98 18.46
CA LEU A 207 -0.20 6.32 17.53
C LEU A 207 0.21 7.78 17.69
N LEU A 208 1.39 8.02 18.25
CA LEU A 208 1.97 9.32 18.48
C LEU A 208 3.10 9.67 17.49
N GLY A 209 3.34 10.95 17.34
CA GLY A 209 4.47 11.49 16.55
C GLY A 209 4.21 12.90 16.07
N GLY A 210 5.25 13.67 15.88
CA GLY A 210 5.19 15.04 15.37
C GLY A 210 4.60 15.14 13.96
N SER A 211 4.43 16.38 13.49
CA SER A 211 3.97 16.62 12.11
C SER A 211 4.95 15.99 11.11
N GLY A 212 4.39 15.25 10.14
CA GLY A 212 5.19 14.56 9.13
C GLY A 212 6.09 13.43 9.65
N ALA A 213 5.94 12.96 10.89
CA ALA A 213 6.67 11.79 11.43
C ALA A 213 6.40 10.49 10.66
N GLY A 214 5.46 10.52 9.71
CA GLY A 214 5.13 9.37 8.87
C GLY A 214 3.91 8.59 9.35
N LYS A 215 3.09 9.11 10.27
CA LYS A 215 1.88 8.44 10.81
C LYS A 215 0.94 7.97 9.71
N THR A 216 0.53 8.85 8.81
CA THR A 216 -0.35 8.49 7.68
C THR A 216 0.31 7.48 6.73
N THR A 217 1.62 7.63 6.46
CA THR A 217 2.37 6.68 5.64
C THR A 217 2.45 5.30 6.31
N PHE A 218 2.63 5.27 7.64
CA PHE A 218 2.62 4.05 8.44
C PHE A 218 1.26 3.37 8.38
N ILE A 219 0.17 4.11 8.63
CA ILE A 219 -1.19 3.58 8.52
C ILE A 219 -1.44 3.02 7.12
N ASN A 220 -1.14 3.77 6.05
CA ASN A 220 -1.35 3.32 4.68
C ASN A 220 -0.56 2.04 4.34
N ALA A 221 0.64 1.88 4.91
CA ALA A 221 1.41 0.66 4.78
C ALA A 221 0.80 -0.50 5.58
N VAL A 222 0.33 -0.25 6.80
CA VAL A 222 -0.28 -1.28 7.67
C VAL A 222 -1.59 -1.81 7.09
N ILE A 223 -2.46 -0.94 6.60
CA ILE A 223 -3.75 -1.33 5.99
C ILE A 223 -3.63 -1.87 4.56
N GLY A 224 -2.43 -1.87 3.97
CA GLY A 224 -2.19 -2.37 2.60
C GLY A 224 -2.58 -1.39 1.48
N TYR A 225 -2.99 -0.15 1.82
CA TYR A 225 -3.35 0.86 0.82
C TYR A 225 -2.15 1.32 -0.01
N GLU A 226 -0.99 1.49 0.64
CA GLU A 226 0.28 1.77 -0.02
C GLU A 226 1.27 0.64 0.21
N LYS A 227 1.80 0.09 -0.87
CA LYS A 227 2.80 -0.99 -0.77
C LYS A 227 4.12 -0.46 -0.23
N ALA A 228 4.66 -1.18 0.75
CA ALA A 228 5.99 -0.99 1.32
C ALA A 228 6.84 -2.25 1.14
N ASP A 229 8.16 -2.16 1.35
CA ASP A 229 9.01 -3.34 1.57
C ASP A 229 8.74 -3.82 3.01
N ALA A 230 7.65 -4.54 3.16
CA ALA A 230 7.09 -4.90 4.46
C ALA A 230 6.42 -6.28 4.42
N LYS A 231 6.27 -6.89 5.59
CA LYS A 231 5.38 -8.01 5.87
C LYS A 231 4.43 -7.55 6.97
N VAL A 232 3.16 -7.42 6.65
CA VAL A 232 2.10 -7.09 7.61
C VAL A 232 1.13 -8.26 7.65
N THR A 233 0.89 -8.82 8.82
CA THR A 233 -0.06 -9.93 9.00
C THR A 233 -1.09 -9.56 10.04
N LEU A 234 -2.36 -9.81 9.73
CA LEU A 234 -3.49 -9.70 10.64
C LEU A 234 -4.08 -11.10 10.84
N ASN A 235 -4.10 -11.57 12.07
CA ASN A 235 -4.56 -12.92 12.42
C ASN A 235 -3.90 -14.02 11.55
N GLY A 236 -2.57 -13.91 11.33
CA GLY A 236 -1.77 -14.86 10.54
C GLY A 236 -1.88 -14.71 9.03
N ARG A 237 -2.79 -13.86 8.49
CA ARG A 237 -2.96 -13.62 7.06
C ARG A 237 -2.18 -12.39 6.59
N ASP A 238 -1.50 -12.50 5.46
CA ASP A 238 -0.68 -11.42 4.87
C ASP A 238 -1.57 -10.36 4.22
N VAL A 239 -1.57 -9.14 4.77
CA VAL A 239 -2.41 -8.02 4.32
C VAL A 239 -2.15 -7.67 2.85
N TYR A 240 -0.91 -7.75 2.38
CA TYR A 240 -0.61 -7.38 0.98
C TYR A 240 -0.94 -8.48 -0.01
N ARG A 241 -0.78 -9.74 0.39
CA ARG A 241 -1.06 -10.89 -0.48
C ARG A 241 -2.54 -11.15 -0.59
N ASP A 242 -3.24 -11.05 0.54
CA ASP A 242 -4.63 -11.48 0.67
C ASP A 242 -5.60 -10.27 0.74
N TYR A 243 -5.14 -9.07 0.33
CA TYR A 243 -5.84 -7.79 0.45
C TYR A 243 -7.30 -7.81 -0.03
N GLU A 244 -7.56 -8.37 -1.21
CA GLU A 244 -8.92 -8.43 -1.77
C GLU A 244 -9.91 -9.25 -0.91
N GLN A 245 -9.41 -10.18 -0.13
CA GLN A 245 -10.22 -10.99 0.80
C GLN A 245 -10.36 -10.32 2.17
N MET A 246 -9.34 -9.55 2.56
CA MET A 246 -9.24 -8.91 3.87
C MET A 246 -9.76 -7.48 3.91
N LYS A 247 -10.05 -6.86 2.78
CA LYS A 247 -10.45 -5.44 2.69
C LYS A 247 -11.70 -5.06 3.50
N TYR A 248 -12.53 -6.05 3.87
CA TYR A 248 -13.68 -5.84 4.73
C TYR A 248 -13.38 -6.04 6.23
N GLU A 249 -12.23 -6.64 6.54
CA GLU A 249 -11.72 -6.87 7.89
C GLU A 249 -10.81 -5.73 8.38
N ILE A 250 -10.53 -4.77 7.50
CA ILE A 250 -9.68 -3.61 7.77
C ILE A 250 -10.49 -2.36 7.45
N ALA A 251 -10.66 -1.48 8.43
CA ALA A 251 -11.34 -0.21 8.22
C ALA A 251 -10.49 0.98 8.66
N LEU A 252 -10.58 2.06 7.90
CA LEU A 252 -9.92 3.33 8.17
C LEU A 252 -10.94 4.45 8.19
N VAL A 253 -11.02 5.15 9.32
CA VAL A 253 -11.76 6.41 9.45
C VAL A 253 -10.79 7.57 9.18
N PRO A 254 -10.94 8.28 8.07
CA PRO A 254 -10.08 9.43 7.77
C PRO A 254 -10.42 10.64 8.64
N GLN A 255 -9.49 11.59 8.73
CA GLN A 255 -9.67 12.83 9.47
C GLN A 255 -10.90 13.62 9.00
N GLN A 256 -11.13 13.67 7.68
CA GLN A 256 -12.30 14.34 7.09
C GLN A 256 -13.48 13.39 6.95
N ASP A 257 -14.65 13.80 7.42
CA ASP A 257 -15.86 13.02 7.31
C ASP A 257 -16.39 13.00 5.88
N LEU A 258 -16.57 11.79 5.33
CA LEU A 258 -17.10 11.54 3.98
C LEU A 258 -18.59 11.15 4.07
N ILE A 259 -19.45 12.09 4.47
CA ILE A 259 -20.87 11.84 4.69
C ILE A 259 -21.72 12.61 3.68
N ARG A 260 -22.82 11.99 3.21
CA ARG A 260 -23.86 12.67 2.43
C ARG A 260 -24.86 13.35 3.38
N TYR A 261 -25.16 14.62 3.13
CA TYR A 261 -26.02 15.41 4.01
C TYR A 261 -27.51 15.26 3.73
N ASP A 262 -27.89 14.84 2.52
CA ASP A 262 -29.28 14.81 2.03
C ASP A 262 -30.05 13.53 2.43
N ASP A 263 -29.37 12.57 3.05
CA ASP A 263 -29.97 11.28 3.46
C ASP A 263 -30.28 11.24 4.98
N THR A 264 -31.06 10.26 5.41
CA THR A 264 -31.24 9.96 6.84
C THR A 264 -30.07 9.13 7.37
N VAL A 265 -29.90 9.10 8.70
CA VAL A 265 -28.86 8.30 9.37
C VAL A 265 -28.95 6.82 8.98
N GLU A 266 -30.16 6.23 9.08
CA GLU A 266 -30.39 4.83 8.73
C GLU A 266 -30.08 4.55 7.26
N LYS A 267 -30.51 5.44 6.36
CA LYS A 267 -30.24 5.28 4.93
C LYS A 267 -28.74 5.35 4.63
N THR A 268 -28.01 6.28 5.25
CA THR A 268 -26.58 6.42 5.12
C THR A 268 -25.85 5.14 5.55
N LEU A 269 -26.25 4.54 6.69
CA LEU A 269 -25.68 3.26 7.14
C LEU A 269 -26.10 2.09 6.24
N THR A 270 -27.31 2.11 5.69
CA THR A 270 -27.79 1.11 4.73
C THR A 270 -26.93 1.12 3.47
N ASP A 271 -26.66 2.31 2.91
CA ASP A 271 -25.84 2.46 1.72
C ASP A 271 -24.38 2.04 2.01
N ALA A 272 -23.84 2.38 3.18
CA ALA A 272 -22.52 1.93 3.62
C ALA A 272 -22.47 0.40 3.76
N ALA A 273 -23.50 -0.22 4.34
CA ALA A 273 -23.59 -1.67 4.52
C ALA A 273 -23.64 -2.41 3.18
N ILE A 274 -24.42 -1.91 2.21
CA ILE A 274 -24.50 -2.49 0.86
C ILE A 274 -23.13 -2.46 0.16
N LEU A 275 -22.32 -1.43 0.40
CA LEU A 275 -21.01 -1.28 -0.23
C LEU A 275 -19.89 -2.09 0.47
N ARG A 276 -20.04 -2.36 1.79
CA ARG A 276 -18.97 -2.91 2.63
C ARG A 276 -19.23 -4.33 3.10
N LEU A 277 -20.45 -4.83 3.00
CA LEU A 277 -20.77 -6.23 3.33
C LEU A 277 -20.77 -7.09 2.07
N PRO A 278 -20.43 -8.38 2.18
CA PRO A 278 -20.50 -9.32 1.07
C PRO A 278 -21.93 -9.44 0.50
N GLU A 279 -22.07 -9.63 -0.81
CA GLU A 279 -23.36 -9.81 -1.49
C GLU A 279 -24.19 -11.01 -0.93
N SER A 280 -23.54 -11.93 -0.24
CA SER A 280 -24.18 -13.09 0.40
C SER A 280 -25.00 -12.77 1.65
N VAL A 281 -24.84 -11.56 2.21
CA VAL A 281 -25.57 -11.12 3.43
C VAL A 281 -27.04 -10.89 3.11
N SER A 282 -27.90 -11.58 3.84
CA SER A 282 -29.35 -11.42 3.66
C SER A 282 -29.85 -10.06 4.15
N ARG A 283 -30.98 -9.59 3.63
CA ARG A 283 -31.60 -8.33 4.06
C ARG A 283 -31.83 -8.28 5.57
N LYS A 284 -32.24 -9.40 6.17
CA LYS A 284 -32.49 -9.50 7.60
C LYS A 284 -31.21 -9.33 8.44
N GLU A 285 -30.11 -9.91 8.00
CA GLU A 285 -28.78 -9.77 8.64
C GLU A 285 -28.27 -8.33 8.49
N LEU A 286 -28.44 -7.74 7.32
CA LEU A 286 -28.09 -6.34 7.07
C LEU A 286 -28.84 -5.39 8.01
N ASP A 287 -30.18 -5.53 8.12
CA ASP A 287 -31.01 -4.71 9.00
C ASP A 287 -30.63 -4.92 10.48
N ALA A 288 -30.29 -6.16 10.87
CA ALA A 288 -29.81 -6.46 12.23
C ALA A 288 -28.47 -5.76 12.51
N ARG A 289 -27.53 -5.83 11.58
CA ARG A 289 -26.21 -5.18 11.73
C ARG A 289 -26.33 -3.65 11.81
N ILE A 290 -27.19 -3.04 11.00
CA ILE A 290 -27.44 -1.59 11.07
C ILE A 290 -27.94 -1.19 12.46
N LYS A 291 -28.90 -1.92 13.01
CA LYS A 291 -29.43 -1.65 14.35
C LYS A 291 -28.36 -1.80 15.45
N GLU A 292 -27.55 -2.85 15.36
CA GLU A 292 -26.43 -3.06 16.27
C GLU A 292 -25.45 -1.89 16.25
N VAL A 293 -25.02 -1.46 15.06
CA VAL A 293 -24.08 -0.35 14.89
C VAL A 293 -24.68 0.98 15.35
N LEU A 294 -25.97 1.23 15.09
CA LEU A 294 -26.68 2.38 15.66
C LEU A 294 -26.62 2.39 17.18
N GLY A 295 -26.79 1.23 17.84
CA GLY A 295 -26.70 1.07 19.30
C GLY A 295 -25.29 1.34 19.81
N ILE A 296 -24.27 0.72 19.21
CA ILE A 296 -22.86 0.89 19.60
C ILE A 296 -22.47 2.38 19.61
N PHE A 297 -22.88 3.13 18.59
CA PHE A 297 -22.53 4.55 18.46
C PHE A 297 -23.57 5.52 19.05
N GLY A 298 -24.64 5.00 19.67
CA GLY A 298 -25.70 5.81 20.31
C GLY A 298 -26.45 6.71 19.33
N LEU A 299 -26.77 6.17 18.15
CA LEU A 299 -27.48 6.85 17.06
C LEU A 299 -28.89 6.33 16.84
N GLU A 300 -29.40 5.38 17.66
CA GLU A 300 -30.71 4.72 17.51
C GLU A 300 -31.86 5.71 17.44
N SER A 301 -31.91 6.68 18.36
CA SER A 301 -32.97 7.69 18.41
C SER A 301 -32.90 8.72 17.28
N LEU A 302 -31.85 8.64 16.43
CA LEU A 302 -31.58 9.56 15.33
C LEU A 302 -31.73 8.88 13.97
N ALA A 303 -32.14 7.61 13.91
CA ALA A 303 -32.17 6.80 12.67
C ALA A 303 -32.91 7.49 11.51
N ASP A 304 -34.08 8.05 11.79
CA ASP A 304 -34.92 8.74 10.81
C ASP A 304 -34.54 10.21 10.56
N LYS A 305 -33.54 10.73 11.32
CA LYS A 305 -33.14 12.12 11.21
C LYS A 305 -32.22 12.36 10.02
N GLU A 306 -32.44 13.46 9.30
CA GLU A 306 -31.56 13.88 8.21
C GLU A 306 -30.16 14.21 8.76
N VAL A 307 -29.12 13.76 8.05
CA VAL A 307 -27.72 13.96 8.42
C VAL A 307 -27.36 15.45 8.55
N GLU A 308 -27.94 16.29 7.71
CA GLU A 308 -27.74 17.74 7.78
C GLU A 308 -28.08 18.32 9.16
N LYS A 309 -29.13 17.83 9.79
CA LYS A 309 -29.66 18.30 11.10
C LYS A 309 -28.91 17.72 12.31
N LEU A 310 -27.90 16.87 12.10
CA LEU A 310 -27.07 16.33 13.18
C LEU A 310 -26.07 17.38 13.69
N SER A 311 -25.75 17.29 15.00
CA SER A 311 -24.62 18.01 15.57
C SER A 311 -23.28 17.48 15.00
N GLY A 312 -22.20 18.25 15.12
CA GLY A 312 -20.86 17.83 14.67
C GLY A 312 -20.45 16.47 15.27
N GLY A 313 -20.64 16.28 16.58
CA GLY A 313 -20.33 15.00 17.24
C GLY A 313 -21.21 13.84 16.79
N GLN A 314 -22.50 14.10 16.46
CA GLN A 314 -23.37 13.06 15.88
C GLN A 314 -22.92 12.68 14.46
N LYS A 315 -22.51 13.65 13.65
CA LYS A 315 -21.94 13.43 12.33
C LYS A 315 -20.66 12.61 12.41
N LYS A 316 -19.76 12.95 13.34
CA LYS A 316 -18.52 12.20 13.55
C LYS A 316 -18.79 10.75 13.94
N ARG A 317 -19.71 10.50 14.88
CA ARG A 317 -20.13 9.15 15.26
C ARG A 317 -20.74 8.37 14.08
N LEU A 318 -21.54 9.03 13.23
CA LEU A 318 -22.09 8.42 12.03
C LEU A 318 -20.98 8.05 11.03
N SER A 319 -20.01 8.93 10.81
CA SER A 319 -18.84 8.66 9.94
C SER A 319 -18.07 7.42 10.41
N ILE A 320 -17.83 7.30 11.71
CA ILE A 320 -17.16 6.15 12.31
C ILE A 320 -18.02 4.88 12.19
N ALA A 321 -19.34 4.99 12.42
CA ALA A 321 -20.28 3.89 12.30
C ALA A 321 -20.35 3.32 10.88
N MET A 322 -20.25 4.17 9.85
CA MET A 322 -20.21 3.75 8.45
C MET A 322 -18.98 2.88 8.13
N GLU A 323 -17.84 3.20 8.72
CA GLU A 323 -16.61 2.40 8.56
C GLU A 323 -16.67 1.10 9.40
N PHE A 324 -17.29 1.14 10.58
CA PHE A 324 -17.43 0.00 11.47
C PHE A 324 -18.48 -1.02 11.02
N ILE A 325 -19.32 -0.70 10.03
CA ILE A 325 -20.43 -1.55 9.58
C ILE A 325 -19.96 -2.93 9.12
N SER A 326 -18.74 -3.06 8.60
CA SER A 326 -18.14 -4.32 8.15
C SER A 326 -17.60 -5.21 9.27
N ASP A 327 -17.67 -4.78 10.52
CA ASP A 327 -17.12 -5.50 11.68
C ASP A 327 -15.61 -5.79 11.57
N PRO A 328 -14.78 -4.77 11.36
CA PRO A 328 -13.37 -4.97 11.05
C PRO A 328 -12.59 -5.54 12.24
N ASP A 329 -11.61 -6.42 11.95
CA ASP A 329 -10.63 -6.91 12.95
C ASP A 329 -9.55 -5.87 13.25
N LEU A 330 -9.21 -5.04 12.24
CA LEU A 330 -8.33 -3.89 12.39
C LEU A 330 -9.09 -2.60 12.10
N PHE A 331 -9.23 -1.76 13.12
CA PHE A 331 -9.94 -0.49 13.04
C PHE A 331 -8.99 0.67 13.31
N VAL A 332 -8.72 1.48 12.30
CA VAL A 332 -7.79 2.62 12.38
C VAL A 332 -8.57 3.92 12.27
N LEU A 333 -8.30 4.84 13.18
CA LEU A 333 -9.01 6.12 13.24
C LEU A 333 -8.00 7.28 13.29
N ASP A 334 -8.12 8.17 12.32
CA ASP A 334 -7.29 9.37 12.23
C ASP A 334 -8.07 10.58 12.78
N GLU A 335 -7.70 11.04 13.97
CA GLU A 335 -8.31 12.16 14.70
C GLU A 335 -9.84 12.05 14.87
N PRO A 336 -10.35 10.93 15.43
CA PRO A 336 -11.79 10.74 15.59
C PRO A 336 -12.43 11.72 16.57
N ASP A 337 -11.66 12.33 17.45
CA ASP A 337 -12.07 13.31 18.46
C ASP A 337 -11.96 14.77 17.98
N SER A 338 -11.51 15.01 16.76
CA SER A 338 -11.37 16.36 16.21
C SER A 338 -12.71 17.09 16.15
N GLY A 339 -12.76 18.31 16.71
CA GLY A 339 -13.97 19.13 16.76
C GLY A 339 -15.01 18.70 17.82
N LEU A 340 -14.71 17.72 18.65
CA LEU A 340 -15.55 17.31 19.78
C LEU A 340 -15.13 18.05 21.06
N ASP A 341 -16.13 18.35 21.93
CA ASP A 341 -15.81 18.76 23.30
C ASP A 341 -15.24 17.56 24.10
N GLY A 342 -14.62 17.87 25.26
CA GLY A 342 -13.91 16.86 26.04
C GLY A 342 -14.80 15.71 26.55
N VAL A 343 -16.10 15.94 26.78
CA VAL A 343 -17.05 14.91 27.24
C VAL A 343 -17.40 13.98 26.07
N LEU A 344 -17.75 14.54 24.93
CA LEU A 344 -18.08 13.77 23.72
C LEU A 344 -16.87 12.99 23.17
N ALA A 345 -15.68 13.59 23.22
CA ALA A 345 -14.44 12.92 22.84
C ALA A 345 -14.18 11.69 23.72
N ARG A 346 -14.33 11.85 25.06
CA ARG A 346 -14.15 10.74 26.00
C ARG A 346 -15.22 9.65 25.84
N ASP A 347 -16.48 10.01 25.61
CA ASP A 347 -17.55 9.03 25.33
C ASP A 347 -17.22 8.20 24.07
N LEU A 348 -16.79 8.87 23.02
CA LEU A 348 -16.37 8.20 21.77
C LEU A 348 -15.20 7.24 22.02
N MET A 349 -14.13 7.70 22.71
CA MET A 349 -12.95 6.86 22.97
C MET A 349 -13.29 5.68 23.88
N THR A 350 -14.21 5.84 24.84
CA THR A 350 -14.70 4.74 25.68
C THR A 350 -15.42 3.67 24.85
N ARG A 351 -16.18 4.06 23.84
CA ARG A 351 -16.82 3.12 22.90
C ARG A 351 -15.79 2.40 22.04
N LEU A 352 -14.75 3.10 21.57
CA LEU A 352 -13.66 2.51 20.81
C LEU A 352 -12.85 1.52 21.65
N HIS A 353 -12.61 1.84 22.93
CA HIS A 353 -11.97 0.92 23.87
C HIS A 353 -12.83 -0.34 24.12
N ALA A 354 -14.15 -0.19 24.24
CA ALA A 354 -15.05 -1.34 24.33
C ALA A 354 -15.01 -2.22 23.08
N ILE A 355 -14.98 -1.60 21.86
CA ILE A 355 -14.80 -2.32 20.60
C ILE A 355 -13.48 -3.09 20.57
N ALA A 356 -12.38 -2.51 21.08
CA ALA A 356 -11.12 -3.22 21.22
C ALA A 356 -11.27 -4.43 22.14
N GLY A 357 -11.91 -4.24 23.33
CA GLY A 357 -12.15 -5.30 24.31
C GLY A 357 -12.94 -6.51 23.77
N ASP A 358 -13.69 -6.34 22.67
CA ASP A 358 -14.35 -7.41 21.94
C ASP A 358 -13.39 -8.22 21.02
N GLY A 359 -12.07 -8.04 21.18
CA GLY A 359 -11.04 -8.78 20.47
C GLY A 359 -10.56 -8.12 19.18
N LYS A 360 -10.97 -6.88 18.90
CA LYS A 360 -10.52 -6.08 17.76
C LYS A 360 -9.19 -5.38 18.05
N THR A 361 -8.41 -5.08 17.02
CA THR A 361 -7.26 -4.18 17.15
C THR A 361 -7.68 -2.78 16.72
N VAL A 362 -7.61 -1.82 17.65
CA VAL A 362 -8.00 -0.43 17.40
C VAL A 362 -6.76 0.47 17.45
N ILE A 363 -6.45 1.19 16.37
CA ILE A 363 -5.34 2.15 16.33
C ILE A 363 -5.92 3.56 16.18
N VAL A 364 -5.56 4.46 17.08
CA VAL A 364 -6.08 5.83 17.10
C VAL A 364 -4.94 6.84 17.06
N ILE A 365 -5.07 7.84 16.19
CA ILE A 365 -4.29 9.07 16.24
C ILE A 365 -5.16 10.14 16.89
N THR A 366 -4.64 10.88 17.87
CA THR A 366 -5.31 12.05 18.46
C THR A 366 -4.32 13.17 18.76
N HIS A 367 -4.81 14.40 18.72
CA HIS A 367 -4.04 15.59 19.12
C HIS A 367 -4.14 15.92 20.61
N SER A 368 -5.03 15.27 21.34
CA SER A 368 -5.22 15.50 22.78
C SER A 368 -5.12 14.19 23.58
N PRO A 369 -3.98 13.46 23.47
CA PRO A 369 -3.84 12.12 24.03
C PRO A 369 -3.98 12.09 25.55
N ASP A 370 -3.48 13.10 26.26
CA ASP A 370 -3.46 13.13 27.72
C ASP A 370 -4.86 13.14 28.36
N ARG A 371 -5.90 13.50 27.59
CA ARG A 371 -7.30 13.49 28.09
C ARG A 371 -7.91 12.10 28.17
N VAL A 372 -7.37 11.15 27.41
CA VAL A 372 -7.97 9.83 27.17
C VAL A 372 -6.96 8.70 27.28
N ILE A 373 -5.73 9.00 27.73
CA ILE A 373 -4.61 8.06 27.78
C ILE A 373 -4.88 6.81 28.62
N ASP A 374 -5.74 6.94 29.63
CA ASP A 374 -6.18 5.85 30.50
C ASP A 374 -7.05 4.80 29.79
N LEU A 375 -7.47 5.06 28.55
CA LEU A 375 -8.24 4.13 27.72
C LEU A 375 -7.36 3.34 26.75
N PHE A 376 -6.05 3.63 26.68
CA PHE A 376 -5.14 2.95 25.76
C PHE A 376 -4.30 1.89 26.49
N ASP A 377 -4.12 0.76 25.82
CA ASP A 377 -3.29 -0.34 26.29
C ASP A 377 -1.83 -0.12 25.90
N ASP A 378 -1.59 0.23 24.64
CA ASP A 378 -0.26 0.43 24.09
C ASP A 378 -0.08 1.78 23.39
N VAL A 379 1.18 2.18 23.25
CA VAL A 379 1.60 3.40 22.56
C VAL A 379 2.65 3.06 21.51
N ILE A 380 2.44 3.55 20.29
CA ILE A 380 3.44 3.60 19.21
C ILE A 380 3.92 5.04 19.11
N VAL A 381 5.23 5.27 19.20
CA VAL A 381 5.82 6.59 18.96
C VAL A 381 6.66 6.54 17.70
N LEU A 382 6.29 7.36 16.70
CA LEU A 382 7.05 7.56 15.47
C LEU A 382 7.71 8.93 15.48
N ALA A 383 8.95 9.00 15.01
CA ALA A 383 9.64 10.26 14.81
C ALA A 383 10.48 10.25 13.51
N LYS A 384 10.88 11.43 13.06
CA LYS A 384 11.84 11.59 11.95
C LYS A 384 13.27 11.50 12.50
N ASP A 385 14.07 10.64 11.87
CA ASP A 385 15.52 10.63 12.08
C ASP A 385 16.22 11.85 11.42
N ALA A 386 17.53 11.94 11.53
CA ALA A 386 18.34 12.99 10.92
C ALA A 386 18.15 13.07 9.38
N GLU A 387 17.84 11.95 8.72
CA GLU A 387 17.57 11.87 7.28
C GLU A 387 16.12 12.24 6.90
N ARG A 388 15.31 12.69 7.88
CA ARG A 388 13.88 12.98 7.74
C ARG A 388 13.06 11.74 7.35
N THR A 389 13.49 10.56 7.76
CA THR A 389 12.78 9.29 7.57
C THR A 389 12.05 8.92 8.86
N GLY A 390 10.80 8.51 8.76
CA GLY A 390 10.01 8.07 9.91
C GLY A 390 10.53 6.73 10.45
N ARG A 391 10.78 6.68 11.77
CA ARG A 391 11.30 5.53 12.50
C ARG A 391 10.42 5.24 13.71
N LEU A 392 10.44 3.98 14.14
CA LEU A 392 9.88 3.60 15.44
C LEU A 392 10.83 4.05 16.54
N VAL A 393 10.32 4.85 17.48
CA VAL A 393 11.05 5.33 18.65
C VAL A 393 10.69 4.53 19.90
N PHE A 394 9.43 4.09 19.97
CA PHE A 394 8.95 3.29 21.09
C PHE A 394 7.68 2.51 20.69
N PHE A 395 7.54 1.31 21.25
CA PHE A 395 6.31 0.52 21.29
C PHE A 395 6.22 -0.24 22.60
N GLY A 396 5.09 -0.17 23.27
CA GLY A 396 4.79 -0.85 24.52
C GLY A 396 3.65 -0.18 25.27
N SER A 397 3.42 -0.62 26.51
CA SER A 397 2.33 -0.07 27.33
C SER A 397 2.52 1.41 27.70
N VAL A 398 1.45 2.08 28.07
CA VAL A 398 1.46 3.50 28.47
C VAL A 398 2.46 3.76 29.58
N ASP A 399 2.52 2.89 30.59
CA ASP A 399 3.42 3.05 31.74
C ASP A 399 4.91 2.81 31.35
N GLU A 400 5.18 1.90 30.44
CA GLU A 400 6.52 1.71 29.88
C GLU A 400 6.95 2.90 29.05
N CYS A 401 6.04 3.48 28.27
CA CYS A 401 6.29 4.69 27.49
C CYS A 401 6.70 5.85 28.40
N ARG A 402 5.95 6.11 29.46
CA ARG A 402 6.27 7.16 30.46
C ARG A 402 7.65 6.93 31.09
N ARG A 403 7.95 5.70 31.50
CA ARG A 403 9.27 5.35 32.08
C ARG A 403 10.40 5.52 31.09
N PHE A 404 10.20 5.12 29.84
CA PHE A 404 11.23 5.19 28.78
C PHE A 404 11.65 6.63 28.48
N PHE A 405 10.65 7.54 28.35
CA PHE A 405 10.90 8.96 28.07
C PHE A 405 11.15 9.80 29.34
N GLY A 406 10.79 9.31 30.53
CA GLY A 406 10.84 10.10 31.76
C GLY A 406 9.84 11.25 31.78
N CYS A 407 8.72 11.13 31.05
CA CYS A 407 7.68 12.14 30.90
C CYS A 407 6.34 11.57 31.34
N GLU A 408 5.55 12.37 32.08
CA GLU A 408 4.20 11.99 32.49
C GLU A 408 3.16 12.22 31.39
N ARG A 409 3.35 13.27 30.59
CA ARG A 409 2.42 13.67 29.55
C ARG A 409 2.85 13.18 28.18
N MET A 410 1.91 12.68 27.40
CA MET A 410 2.14 12.22 26.04
C MET A 410 2.52 13.38 25.08
N GLU A 411 2.00 14.58 25.34
CA GLU A 411 2.37 15.79 24.60
C GLU A 411 3.87 16.13 24.77
N ASP A 412 4.45 15.94 25.96
CA ASP A 412 5.87 16.18 26.22
C ASP A 412 6.76 15.13 25.50
N ILE A 413 6.27 13.88 25.38
CA ILE A 413 6.94 12.83 24.59
C ILE A 413 7.00 13.22 23.12
N VAL A 414 5.89 13.68 22.55
CA VAL A 414 5.84 14.16 21.14
C VAL A 414 6.81 15.33 20.96
N ARG A 415 6.88 16.26 21.91
CA ARG A 415 7.81 17.39 21.88
C ARG A 415 9.26 16.93 21.94
N ALA A 416 9.59 15.98 22.79
CA ALA A 416 10.95 15.43 22.93
C ALA A 416 11.47 14.85 21.61
N VAL A 417 10.62 14.12 20.87
CA VAL A 417 11.00 13.46 19.61
C VAL A 417 10.78 14.31 18.36
N SER A 418 10.09 15.44 18.49
CA SER A 418 9.93 16.38 17.36
C SER A 418 11.23 17.14 17.13
N ARG A 419 11.47 17.53 15.88
CA ARG A 419 12.67 18.24 15.48
C ARG A 419 12.68 19.69 16.05
N GLU A 420 13.86 20.24 16.25
CA GLU A 420 14.03 21.63 16.73
C GLU A 420 13.41 22.63 15.75
N ASP A 421 13.55 22.40 14.42
CA ASP A 421 12.94 23.26 13.38
C ASP A 421 11.41 23.16 13.33
N GLU A 422 10.81 22.18 13.99
CA GLU A 422 9.36 21.97 14.17
C GLU A 422 8.89 22.33 15.60
N GLY A 423 9.76 22.94 16.41
CA GLY A 423 9.46 23.37 17.78
C GLY A 423 9.61 22.30 18.85
N GLY A 424 10.28 21.19 18.53
CA GLY A 424 10.61 20.11 19.47
C GLY A 424 12.02 20.22 20.06
N GLU A 425 12.44 19.15 20.75
CA GLU A 425 13.76 19.05 21.41
C GLU A 425 14.82 18.32 20.56
N GLY A 426 14.43 17.72 19.41
CA GLY A 426 15.35 17.07 18.48
C GLY A 426 15.95 15.76 18.95
N ARG A 427 15.39 15.10 19.98
CA ARG A 427 15.96 13.88 20.60
C ARG A 427 15.58 12.58 19.90
N ALA A 428 15.04 12.63 18.70
CA ALA A 428 14.54 11.45 17.98
C ALA A 428 15.64 10.38 17.81
N ASP A 429 16.81 10.75 17.31
CA ASP A 429 17.89 9.79 17.03
C ASP A 429 18.42 9.13 18.32
N GLU A 430 18.60 9.90 19.41
CA GLU A 430 18.97 9.40 20.74
C GLU A 430 17.95 8.33 21.23
N MET A 431 16.66 8.63 21.08
CA MET A 431 15.60 7.72 21.54
C MET A 431 15.46 6.49 20.65
N ILE A 432 15.69 6.60 19.34
CA ILE A 432 15.71 5.47 18.40
C ILE A 432 16.85 4.50 18.79
N GLU A 433 18.05 5.01 19.05
CA GLU A 433 19.19 4.20 19.49
C GLU A 433 18.88 3.50 20.81
N LYS A 434 18.43 4.25 21.82
CA LYS A 434 18.06 3.73 23.13
C LYS A 434 17.00 2.62 23.04
N PHE A 435 15.96 2.79 22.21
CA PHE A 435 14.92 1.77 22.03
C PHE A 435 15.45 0.52 21.33
N THR A 436 16.32 0.72 20.35
CA THR A 436 16.98 -0.37 19.65
C THR A 436 17.83 -1.21 20.62
N GLU A 437 18.62 -0.58 21.48
CA GLU A 437 19.44 -1.27 22.51
C GLU A 437 18.57 -2.06 23.49
N VAL A 438 17.48 -1.46 23.99
CA VAL A 438 16.55 -2.12 24.92
C VAL A 438 15.86 -3.32 24.25
N SER A 439 15.46 -3.18 23.00
CA SER A 439 14.81 -4.26 22.23
C SER A 439 15.76 -5.44 21.96
N TYR A 440 17.06 -5.19 21.80
CA TYR A 440 18.06 -6.25 21.65
C TYR A 440 18.50 -6.86 22.98
N ALA A 441 18.44 -6.13 24.09
CA ALA A 441 18.82 -6.61 25.42
C ALA A 441 17.76 -7.50 26.08
N GLY A 442 16.51 -7.44 25.59
CA GLY A 442 15.38 -8.25 26.07
C GLY A 442 15.22 -9.59 25.33
N VAL A 443 16.11 -9.91 24.40
CA VAL A 443 16.24 -11.19 23.69
C VAL A 443 17.44 -11.96 24.22
#